data_b659b1a599d0ecb84a781698484698ad
#
_entry.id   b659b1a599d0ecb84a781698484698ad
#
_cell.length_a   1.000
_cell.length_b   1.000
_cell.length_c   1.000
_cell.angle_alpha   90.00
_cell.angle_beta   90.00
_cell.angle_gamma   90.00
#
_symmetry.space_group_name_H-M   'P 1'
#
loop_
_entity.id
_entity.type
_entity.pdbx_description
1 polymer ?
#
loop_
_entity_poly.entity_id
_entity_poly.type
_entity_poly.pdbx_seq_one_letter_code
_entity_poly.pdbx_strand_id
1 'polypeptide(L)'
;MRKNKTSLLSGLLASLLLLGTSLPAPAAETESAIARGGRLYDKWFTENKATKPAADHPAYTVKDGKYSKDASWRCKECHGWDYRGKDGAYAKGGHATGIKGIQGAAGKDPATVAAVLRDKTHGYT
;
A
#
# COMPACT_ATOMS: atom_id res chain seq x y z
N MET A 1 19.93 62.75 -57.70
CA MET A 1 19.88 61.29 -57.67
C MET A 1 20.42 60.78 -56.32
N ARG A 2 19.56 60.41 -55.40
CA ARG A 2 19.95 59.83 -54.09
C ARG A 2 19.33 58.45 -53.99
N LYS A 3 20.18 57.42 -53.83
CA LYS A 3 19.80 56.04 -53.65
C LYS A 3 19.56 55.76 -52.16
N ASN A 4 18.35 55.44 -51.81
CA ASN A 4 18.02 54.98 -50.46
C ASN A 4 18.33 53.47 -50.33
N LYS A 5 19.18 53.10 -49.37
CA LYS A 5 19.43 51.73 -48.96
C LYS A 5 18.52 51.40 -47.77
N THR A 6 17.52 50.56 -47.97
CA THR A 6 16.72 50.04 -46.94
C THR A 6 17.44 48.82 -46.31
N SER A 7 17.75 48.92 -45.02
CA SER A 7 18.33 47.87 -44.22
C SER A 7 17.21 47.03 -43.68
N LEU A 8 17.20 45.76 -44.05
CA LEU A 8 16.29 44.75 -43.48
C LEU A 8 16.94 44.17 -42.20
N LEU A 9 16.42 44.55 -41.03
CA LEU A 9 16.73 43.87 -39.78
C LEU A 9 15.87 42.59 -39.68
N SER A 10 16.51 41.46 -39.87
CA SER A 10 15.91 40.14 -39.56
C SER A 10 15.95 39.93 -38.06
N GLY A 11 14.78 40.04 -37.42
CA GLY A 11 14.61 39.64 -36.02
C GLY A 11 14.50 38.12 -35.89
N LEU A 12 15.51 37.50 -35.29
CA LEU A 12 15.50 36.10 -34.92
C LEU A 12 14.72 35.96 -33.62
N LEU A 13 13.46 35.51 -33.66
CA LEU A 13 12.71 35.08 -32.47
C LEU A 13 13.23 33.71 -32.05
N ALA A 14 14.05 33.66 -31.03
CA ALA A 14 14.44 32.43 -30.35
C ALA A 14 13.27 32.01 -29.46
N SER A 15 12.46 31.02 -29.91
CA SER A 15 11.45 30.37 -29.11
C SER A 15 12.12 29.41 -28.14
N LEU A 16 12.28 29.82 -26.88
CA LEU A 16 12.76 28.99 -25.78
C LEU A 16 11.64 28.02 -25.37
N LEU A 17 11.68 26.78 -25.86
CA LEU A 17 10.83 25.70 -25.38
C LEU A 17 11.26 25.33 -23.95
N LEU A 18 10.55 25.82 -22.96
CA LEU A 18 10.61 25.33 -21.57
C LEU A 18 9.99 23.94 -21.55
N LEU A 19 10.81 22.90 -21.67
CA LEU A 19 10.41 21.55 -21.27
C LEU A 19 10.25 21.54 -19.75
N GLY A 20 9.02 21.76 -19.29
CA GLY A 20 8.64 21.59 -17.89
C GLY A 20 8.75 20.13 -17.51
N THR A 21 9.84 19.73 -16.84
CA THR A 21 9.91 18.45 -16.13
C THR A 21 8.97 18.53 -14.94
N SER A 22 7.75 18.01 -15.10
CA SER A 22 6.83 17.83 -13.98
C SER A 22 7.40 16.75 -13.08
N LEU A 23 8.06 17.15 -11.98
CA LEU A 23 8.38 16.24 -10.88
C LEU A 23 7.07 15.72 -10.29
N PRO A 24 6.94 14.41 -10.02
CA PRO A 24 5.75 13.88 -9.36
C PRO A 24 5.60 14.56 -8.01
N ALA A 25 4.42 15.11 -7.76
CA ALA A 25 4.14 15.79 -6.52
C ALA A 25 4.21 14.78 -5.35
N PRO A 26 4.76 15.15 -4.18
CA PRO A 26 4.86 14.25 -3.03
C PRO A 26 3.51 13.65 -2.57
N ALA A 27 2.40 14.30 -2.87
CA ALA A 27 1.05 13.78 -2.65
C ALA A 27 0.76 12.50 -3.45
N ALA A 28 1.21 12.39 -4.69
CA ALA A 28 0.99 11.21 -5.53
C ALA A 28 1.78 9.99 -5.03
N GLU A 29 2.97 10.17 -4.50
CA GLU A 29 3.75 9.09 -3.86
C GLU A 29 3.07 8.59 -2.58
N THR A 30 2.52 9.50 -1.78
CA THR A 30 1.81 9.15 -0.54
C THR A 30 0.54 8.35 -0.84
N GLU A 31 -0.26 8.74 -1.81
CA GLU A 31 -1.45 7.99 -2.21
C GLU A 31 -1.10 6.61 -2.77
N SER A 32 -0.06 6.51 -3.57
CA SER A 32 0.44 5.24 -4.09
C SER A 32 0.91 4.31 -2.97
N ALA A 33 1.61 4.82 -1.96
CA ALA A 33 2.07 4.05 -0.80
C ALA A 33 0.89 3.57 0.06
N ILE A 34 -0.12 4.40 0.30
CA ILE A 34 -1.34 4.03 1.02
C ILE A 34 -2.09 2.93 0.28
N ALA A 35 -2.30 3.10 -1.02
CA ALA A 35 -2.98 2.10 -1.85
C ALA A 35 -2.23 0.76 -1.85
N ARG A 36 -0.89 0.79 -1.93
CA ARG A 36 -0.06 -0.41 -1.82
C ARG A 36 -0.19 -1.05 -0.45
N GLY A 37 -0.20 -0.27 0.63
CA GLY A 37 -0.45 -0.75 1.98
C GLY A 37 -1.77 -1.50 2.11
N GLY A 38 -2.84 -0.97 1.53
CA GLY A 38 -4.15 -1.63 1.47
C GLY A 38 -4.11 -2.98 0.75
N ARG A 39 -3.40 -3.08 -0.37
CA ARG A 39 -3.22 -4.34 -1.09
C ARG A 39 -2.38 -5.36 -0.32
N LEU A 40 -1.33 -4.91 0.37
CA LEU A 40 -0.53 -5.75 1.27
C LEU A 40 -1.39 -6.28 2.43
N TYR A 41 -2.19 -5.44 3.04
CA TYR A 41 -3.10 -5.81 4.12
C TYR A 41 -4.17 -6.80 3.66
N ASP A 42 -4.67 -6.63 2.44
CA ASP A 42 -5.61 -7.58 1.84
C ASP A 42 -4.93 -8.89 1.45
N LYS A 43 -3.84 -8.86 0.68
CA LYS A 43 -3.22 -10.08 0.13
C LYS A 43 -1.72 -9.88 -0.16
N TRP A 44 -0.91 -9.83 0.91
CA TRP A 44 0.51 -9.52 0.85
C TRP A 44 1.31 -10.42 -0.12
N PHE A 45 0.99 -11.71 -0.18
CA PHE A 45 1.69 -12.65 -1.05
C PHE A 45 1.45 -12.35 -2.53
N THR A 46 0.28 -11.88 -2.92
CA THR A 46 0.02 -11.44 -4.30
C THR A 46 0.76 -10.15 -4.62
N GLU A 47 0.71 -9.16 -3.74
CA GLU A 47 1.36 -7.86 -3.92
C GLU A 47 2.90 -8.00 -3.98
N ASN A 48 3.47 -8.91 -3.20
CA ASN A 48 4.90 -9.19 -3.18
C ASN A 48 5.34 -10.29 -4.18
N LYS A 49 4.43 -10.81 -5.00
CA LYS A 49 4.70 -11.94 -5.92
C LYS A 49 5.33 -13.15 -5.21
N ALA A 50 4.96 -13.37 -3.96
CA ALA A 50 5.42 -14.47 -3.15
C ALA A 50 4.58 -15.74 -3.40
N THR A 51 5.12 -16.88 -2.99
CA THR A 51 4.39 -18.15 -3.06
C THR A 51 3.12 -18.09 -2.22
N LYS A 52 2.01 -18.50 -2.82
CA LYS A 52 0.72 -18.57 -2.14
C LYS A 52 0.77 -19.62 -1.02
N PRO A 53 0.40 -19.28 0.23
CA PRO A 53 0.36 -20.24 1.33
C PRO A 53 -0.62 -21.39 1.06
N ALA A 54 -0.19 -22.63 1.30
CA ALA A 54 -0.99 -23.83 1.04
C ALA A 54 -1.73 -24.36 2.28
N ALA A 55 -1.22 -24.05 3.48
CA ALA A 55 -1.80 -24.44 4.76
C ALA A 55 -2.48 -23.25 5.44
N ASP A 56 -3.27 -23.52 6.48
CA ASP A 56 -3.85 -22.48 7.31
C ASP A 56 -2.78 -21.74 8.11
N HIS A 57 -3.02 -20.46 8.36
CA HIS A 57 -2.19 -19.67 9.26
C HIS A 57 -2.30 -20.27 10.67
N PRO A 58 -1.18 -20.48 11.41
CA PRO A 58 -1.21 -21.12 12.74
C PRO A 58 -2.13 -20.42 13.76
N ALA A 59 -2.29 -19.10 13.65
CA ALA A 59 -3.19 -18.33 14.51
C ALA A 59 -4.66 -18.37 14.08
N TYR A 60 -4.99 -18.99 12.96
CA TYR A 60 -6.38 -19.12 12.50
C TYR A 60 -7.04 -20.30 13.20
N THR A 61 -7.86 -20.00 14.20
CA THR A 61 -8.46 -21.02 15.10
C THR A 61 -9.91 -21.36 14.79
N VAL A 62 -10.49 -20.75 13.76
CA VAL A 62 -11.90 -20.98 13.40
C VAL A 62 -12.02 -22.32 12.67
N LYS A 63 -12.57 -23.31 13.35
CA LYS A 63 -12.84 -24.64 12.77
C LYS A 63 -13.92 -24.53 11.70
N ASP A 64 -13.73 -25.27 10.61
CA ASP A 64 -14.63 -25.27 9.45
C ASP A 64 -14.87 -23.86 8.88
N GLY A 65 -13.90 -22.99 9.10
CA GLY A 65 -13.97 -21.60 8.70
C GLY A 65 -13.89 -21.43 7.19
N LYS A 66 -14.72 -20.54 6.68
CA LYS A 66 -14.77 -20.16 5.25
C LYS A 66 -13.44 -19.63 4.71
N TYR A 67 -12.55 -19.16 5.57
CA TYR A 67 -11.32 -18.43 5.25
C TYR A 67 -10.05 -19.24 5.52
N SER A 68 -10.10 -20.54 5.20
CA SER A 68 -8.95 -21.45 5.33
C SER A 68 -7.84 -21.19 4.27
N LYS A 69 -6.71 -21.89 4.41
CA LYS A 69 -5.53 -21.83 3.53
C LYS A 69 -5.04 -20.40 3.35
N ASP A 70 -4.78 -20.00 2.11
CA ASP A 70 -4.26 -18.67 1.79
C ASP A 70 -5.16 -17.52 2.28
N ALA A 71 -6.46 -17.74 2.41
CA ALA A 71 -7.34 -16.73 2.97
C ALA A 71 -6.99 -16.39 4.43
N SER A 72 -6.61 -17.39 5.23
CA SER A 72 -6.22 -17.21 6.63
C SER A 72 -4.91 -16.41 6.81
N TRP A 73 -4.12 -16.25 5.76
CA TRP A 73 -2.87 -15.47 5.77
C TRP A 73 -3.06 -14.00 5.41
N ARG A 74 -4.27 -13.58 5.19
CA ARG A 74 -4.61 -12.19 4.87
C ARG A 74 -4.81 -11.42 6.17
N CYS A 75 -4.07 -10.37 6.40
CA CYS A 75 -4.12 -9.59 7.65
C CYS A 75 -5.55 -9.20 8.02
N LYS A 76 -6.32 -8.78 7.02
CA LYS A 76 -7.71 -8.39 7.20
C LYS A 76 -8.63 -9.49 7.72
N GLU A 77 -8.31 -10.78 7.49
CA GLU A 77 -9.17 -11.88 7.94
C GLU A 77 -9.21 -12.02 9.46
N CYS A 78 -8.15 -11.59 10.14
CA CYS A 78 -8.08 -11.59 11.59
C CYS A 78 -8.31 -10.20 12.20
N HIS A 79 -7.74 -9.16 11.60
CA HIS A 79 -7.75 -7.81 12.17
C HIS A 79 -8.92 -6.95 11.70
N GLY A 80 -9.66 -7.37 10.66
CA GLY A 80 -10.80 -6.65 10.10
C GLY A 80 -10.42 -5.46 9.22
N TRP A 81 -11.31 -5.03 8.35
CA TRP A 81 -11.16 -3.80 7.57
C TRP A 81 -11.34 -2.53 8.42
N ASP A 82 -11.95 -2.67 9.59
CA ASP A 82 -12.06 -1.63 10.60
C ASP A 82 -10.86 -1.57 11.54
N TYR A 83 -9.88 -2.46 11.36
CA TYR A 83 -8.67 -2.61 12.17
C TYR A 83 -8.93 -2.89 13.66
N ARG A 84 -10.14 -3.31 14.04
CA ARG A 84 -10.56 -3.53 15.43
C ARG A 84 -10.53 -4.99 15.84
N GLY A 85 -10.41 -5.92 14.89
CA GLY A 85 -10.34 -7.36 15.16
C GLY A 85 -11.52 -7.86 15.98
N LYS A 86 -11.24 -8.59 17.08
CA LYS A 86 -12.26 -9.13 17.98
C LYS A 86 -13.18 -8.08 18.63
N ASP A 87 -12.80 -6.82 18.62
CA ASP A 87 -13.55 -5.71 19.23
C ASP A 87 -14.29 -4.87 18.16
N GLY A 88 -14.34 -5.35 16.92
CA GLY A 88 -14.99 -4.71 15.78
C GLY A 88 -15.96 -5.61 15.03
N ALA A 89 -16.06 -5.40 13.72
CA ALA A 89 -16.96 -6.15 12.84
C ALA A 89 -16.70 -7.67 12.87
N TYR A 90 -15.49 -8.08 13.25
CA TYR A 90 -15.06 -9.49 13.31
C TYR A 90 -15.19 -10.13 14.70
N ALA A 91 -15.94 -9.53 15.59
CA ALA A 91 -16.25 -10.10 16.90
C ALA A 91 -17.08 -11.40 16.83
N LYS A 92 -17.77 -11.66 15.71
CA LYS A 92 -18.66 -12.80 15.53
C LYS A 92 -18.56 -13.37 14.11
N GLY A 93 -19.04 -14.62 13.95
CA GLY A 93 -19.11 -15.30 12.66
C GLY A 93 -17.79 -15.90 12.22
N GLY A 94 -17.62 -16.15 10.92
CA GLY A 94 -16.46 -16.85 10.33
C GLY A 94 -15.12 -16.14 10.46
N HIS A 95 -15.10 -14.90 10.88
CA HIS A 95 -13.89 -14.12 11.17
C HIS A 95 -13.56 -14.01 12.65
N ALA A 96 -14.33 -14.65 13.53
CA ALA A 96 -14.16 -14.54 14.98
C ALA A 96 -12.95 -15.34 15.48
N THR A 97 -11.75 -14.91 15.11
CA THR A 97 -10.48 -15.54 15.53
C THR A 97 -10.09 -15.19 16.97
N GLY A 98 -10.76 -14.23 17.61
CA GLY A 98 -10.37 -13.70 18.91
C GLY A 98 -9.14 -12.77 18.87
N ILE A 99 -8.57 -12.52 17.69
CA ILE A 99 -7.37 -11.72 17.52
C ILE A 99 -7.70 -10.22 17.68
N LYS A 100 -6.84 -9.53 18.42
CA LYS A 100 -7.00 -8.09 18.69
C LYS A 100 -6.85 -7.25 17.41
N GLY A 101 -7.42 -6.05 17.42
CA GLY A 101 -7.22 -5.07 16.37
C GLY A 101 -5.81 -4.47 16.35
N ILE A 102 -5.53 -3.75 15.27
CA ILE A 102 -4.23 -3.11 15.02
C ILE A 102 -4.30 -1.59 14.92
N GLN A 103 -5.42 -0.98 15.31
CA GLN A 103 -5.54 0.50 15.34
C GLN A 103 -4.43 1.16 16.15
N GLY A 104 -3.95 0.52 17.22
CA GLY A 104 -2.85 1.02 18.03
C GLY A 104 -1.48 1.03 17.33
N ALA A 105 -1.38 0.53 16.09
CA ALA A 105 -0.17 0.64 15.27
C ALA A 105 -0.09 1.99 14.53
N ALA A 106 -1.19 2.71 14.44
CA ALA A 106 -1.22 4.03 13.79
C ALA A 106 -0.25 4.99 14.49
N GLY A 107 0.58 5.67 13.70
CA GLY A 107 1.58 6.62 14.19
C GLY A 107 2.82 6.00 14.86
N LYS A 108 2.93 4.68 14.93
CA LYS A 108 4.17 4.02 15.40
C LYS A 108 5.24 4.04 14.31
N ASP A 109 6.48 3.97 14.76
CA ASP A 109 7.61 3.81 13.85
C ASP A 109 7.45 2.56 12.97
N PRO A 110 7.56 2.69 11.63
CA PRO A 110 7.40 1.57 10.69
C PRO A 110 8.35 0.40 10.95
N ALA A 111 9.57 0.64 11.41
CA ALA A 111 10.52 -0.44 11.70
C ALA A 111 10.06 -1.28 12.89
N THR A 112 9.49 -0.64 13.92
CA THR A 112 8.88 -1.31 15.07
C THR A 112 7.69 -2.17 14.63
N VAL A 113 6.82 -1.67 13.75
CA VAL A 113 5.69 -2.44 13.22
C VAL A 113 6.18 -3.61 12.37
N ALA A 114 7.18 -3.40 11.53
CA ALA A 114 7.77 -4.47 10.70
C ALA A 114 8.44 -5.57 11.56
N ALA A 115 9.03 -5.22 12.69
CA ALA A 115 9.59 -6.20 13.63
C ALA A 115 8.50 -7.11 14.22
N VAL A 116 7.34 -6.56 14.58
CA VAL A 116 6.19 -7.35 15.05
C VAL A 116 5.70 -8.31 13.97
N LEU A 117 5.68 -7.90 12.71
CA LEU A 117 5.27 -8.78 11.61
C LEU A 117 6.22 -9.96 11.38
N ARG A 118 7.49 -9.85 11.83
CA ARG A 118 8.49 -10.92 11.74
C ARG A 118 8.58 -11.80 12.98
N ASP A 119 7.76 -11.56 13.97
CA ASP A 119 7.74 -12.39 15.15
C ASP A 119 7.09 -13.77 14.91
N LYS A 120 7.28 -14.70 15.83
CA LYS A 120 6.77 -16.07 15.72
C LYS A 120 5.24 -16.15 15.68
N THR A 121 4.55 -15.11 16.14
CA THR A 121 3.07 -15.09 16.19
C THR A 121 2.45 -14.86 14.83
N HIS A 122 3.19 -14.24 13.90
CA HIS A 122 2.72 -13.96 12.55
C HIS A 122 3.19 -14.97 11.50
N GLY A 123 4.18 -15.81 11.81
CA GLY A 123 4.66 -16.87 10.92
C GLY A 123 5.29 -16.38 9.59
N TYR A 124 5.77 -15.14 9.54
CA TYR A 124 6.44 -14.53 8.37
C TYR A 124 7.96 -14.55 8.49
N THR A 125 8.54 -15.58 9.05
CA THR A 125 10.00 -15.77 9.19
C THR A 125 10.59 -16.40 7.96
#